data_8a6046165b6608c85657733fd4c5d775
#
_entry.id   8a6046165b6608c85657733fd4c5d775
#
_cell.length_a   1.000
_cell.length_b   1.000
_cell.length_c   1.000
_cell.angle_alpha   90.00
_cell.angle_beta   90.00
_cell.angle_gamma   90.00
#
_symmetry.space_group_name_H-M   'P 1'
#
loop_
_entity.id
_entity.type
_entity.pdbx_description
1 polymer ?
#
loop_
_entity_poly.entity_id
_entity_poly.type
_entity_poly.pdbx_seq_one_letter_code
_entity_poly.pdbx_strand_id
1 'polypeptide(L)'
;MSNLYQGCSVALLTQHGKEKLIAPILEPSLGCRIVHVTSYDTDQLGTFTGEIKRIENQINTARKKAKIGMSLNSSKIGIASEGAFVADPFSGLMPWNVEVVLWTDDENKYEVIGIAQGAARNLQRAITSIAELEKFASEAGFPDHHLVLRKTEDDDKNMHKGIGNWSDLRKIYSDFQRVSSQPCIYAESDLRAFCNPTRQRLIELATKNLLDKLTSIC
;
A
#
# COMPACT_ATOMS: atom_id res chain seq x y z
N MET A 1 13.33 28.81 14.78
CA MET A 1 13.74 27.48 15.28
C MET A 1 14.52 26.82 14.16
N SER A 2 15.73 26.31 14.42
CA SER A 2 16.48 25.57 13.39
C SER A 2 15.75 24.26 13.15
N ASN A 3 15.33 24.02 11.92
CA ASN A 3 14.70 22.76 11.55
C ASN A 3 15.79 21.65 11.62
N LEU A 4 15.63 20.71 12.53
CA LEU A 4 16.60 19.63 12.81
C LEU A 4 16.99 18.83 11.53
N TYR A 5 16.09 18.77 10.57
CA TYR A 5 16.25 17.99 9.34
C TYR A 5 16.62 18.81 8.10
N GLN A 6 16.86 20.13 8.26
CA GLN A 6 17.17 21.00 7.13
C GLN A 6 18.36 20.49 6.33
N GLY A 7 18.14 20.21 5.04
CA GLY A 7 19.16 19.68 4.13
C GLY A 7 19.52 18.20 4.30
N CYS A 8 18.92 17.50 5.26
CA CYS A 8 19.15 16.06 5.46
C CYS A 8 18.58 15.23 4.30
N SER A 9 19.29 14.14 3.98
CA SER A 9 18.83 13.12 3.03
C SER A 9 18.14 11.98 3.80
N VAL A 10 16.92 11.64 3.39
CA VAL A 10 16.08 10.62 4.02
C VAL A 10 15.78 9.52 3.02
N ALA A 11 16.19 8.30 3.30
CA ALA A 11 15.94 7.16 2.41
C ALA A 11 14.51 6.63 2.54
N LEU A 12 13.79 6.53 1.43
CA LEU A 12 12.47 5.89 1.34
C LEU A 12 12.53 4.70 0.40
N LEU A 13 12.51 3.49 0.97
CA LEU A 13 12.42 2.25 0.19
C LEU A 13 10.97 1.92 -0.12
N THR A 14 10.57 2.03 -1.38
CA THR A 14 9.21 1.68 -1.84
C THR A 14 9.20 1.38 -3.34
N GLN A 15 8.28 0.51 -3.78
CA GLN A 15 8.07 0.18 -5.20
C GLN A 15 6.69 0.60 -5.72
N HIS A 16 5.79 1.07 -4.86
CA HIS A 16 4.38 1.26 -5.20
C HIS A 16 3.94 2.73 -5.20
N GLY A 17 4.83 3.65 -5.59
CA GLY A 17 4.48 5.06 -5.80
C GLY A 17 4.18 5.84 -4.51
N LYS A 18 4.50 5.30 -3.34
CA LYS A 18 4.22 5.95 -2.04
C LYS A 18 5.06 7.21 -1.82
N GLU A 19 6.19 7.35 -2.51
CA GLU A 19 7.01 8.56 -2.48
C GLU A 19 6.21 9.80 -2.91
N LYS A 20 5.27 9.64 -3.84
CA LYS A 20 4.39 10.71 -4.31
C LYS A 20 3.37 11.19 -3.27
N LEU A 21 3.10 10.37 -2.25
CA LEU A 21 2.17 10.66 -1.17
C LEU A 21 2.89 11.20 0.06
N ILE A 22 4.15 10.79 0.27
CA ILE A 22 4.92 11.06 1.49
C ILE A 22 5.81 12.29 1.32
N ALA A 23 6.59 12.36 0.24
CA ALA A 23 7.56 13.43 0.03
C ALA A 23 6.92 14.84 -0.01
N PRO A 24 5.80 15.08 -0.71
CA PRO A 24 5.16 16.39 -0.74
C PRO A 24 4.66 16.93 0.61
N ILE A 25 4.49 16.04 1.60
CA ILE A 25 4.07 16.42 2.95
C ILE A 25 5.27 16.73 3.84
N LEU A 26 6.32 15.92 3.76
CA LEU A 26 7.44 16.01 4.69
C LEU A 26 8.52 17.01 4.24
N GLU A 27 8.88 17.01 2.96
CA GLU A 27 9.99 17.84 2.45
C GLU A 27 9.80 19.34 2.72
N PRO A 28 8.63 19.95 2.41
CA PRO A 28 8.46 21.39 2.64
C PRO A 28 8.49 21.77 4.12
N SER A 29 8.01 20.86 4.97
CA SER A 29 7.86 21.13 6.41
C SER A 29 9.14 20.88 7.19
N LEU A 30 9.92 19.86 6.82
CA LEU A 30 11.14 19.46 7.51
C LEU A 30 12.40 20.01 6.83
N GLY A 31 12.29 20.57 5.61
CA GLY A 31 13.44 21.03 4.84
C GLY A 31 14.40 19.90 4.43
N CYS A 32 13.98 18.66 4.54
CA CYS A 32 14.74 17.49 4.15
C CYS A 32 14.51 17.15 2.67
N ARG A 33 15.31 16.21 2.14
CA ARG A 33 15.13 15.61 0.83
C ARG A 33 14.85 14.12 0.97
N ILE A 34 13.71 13.65 0.47
CA ILE A 34 13.37 12.24 0.45
C ILE A 34 13.95 11.60 -0.82
N VAL A 35 14.82 10.63 -0.62
CA VAL A 35 15.47 9.87 -1.71
C VAL A 35 14.74 8.55 -1.89
N HIS A 36 14.07 8.42 -3.03
CA HIS A 36 13.39 7.18 -3.41
C HIS A 36 14.40 6.09 -3.76
N VAL A 37 14.42 5.01 -2.98
CA VAL A 37 15.27 3.84 -3.16
C VAL A 37 14.46 2.72 -3.79
N THR A 38 14.89 2.21 -4.95
CA THR A 38 14.19 1.17 -5.73
C THR A 38 15.01 -0.09 -5.95
N SER A 39 16.25 -0.11 -5.47
CA SER A 39 17.21 -1.18 -5.75
C SER A 39 17.00 -2.46 -4.93
N TYR A 40 15.89 -2.58 -4.20
CA TYR A 40 15.50 -3.76 -3.44
C TYR A 40 14.04 -4.11 -3.72
N ASP A 41 13.77 -5.39 -3.99
CA ASP A 41 12.41 -5.89 -4.18
C ASP A 41 11.69 -6.01 -2.83
N THR A 42 10.83 -5.03 -2.53
CA THR A 42 10.10 -4.97 -1.26
C THR A 42 9.04 -6.07 -1.12
N ASP A 43 8.64 -6.73 -2.21
CA ASP A 43 7.66 -7.82 -2.19
C ASP A 43 8.23 -9.07 -1.53
N GLN A 44 9.56 -9.22 -1.49
CA GLN A 44 10.23 -10.29 -0.72
C GLN A 44 9.94 -10.23 0.79
N LEU A 45 9.45 -9.09 1.30
CA LEU A 45 9.06 -8.93 2.71
C LEU A 45 7.58 -9.21 2.97
N GLY A 46 6.85 -9.66 1.95
CA GLY A 46 5.44 -10.04 1.98
C GLY A 46 4.55 -9.19 1.09
N THR A 47 3.63 -9.84 0.36
CA THR A 47 2.69 -9.22 -0.57
C THR A 47 1.27 -9.17 0.00
N PHE A 48 0.43 -8.24 -0.49
CA PHE A 48 -1.00 -8.21 -0.14
C PHE A 48 -1.80 -9.30 -0.84
N THR A 49 -1.35 -9.73 -2.00
CA THR A 49 -1.99 -10.77 -2.80
C THR A 49 -1.67 -12.19 -2.32
N GLY A 50 -0.88 -12.33 -1.22
CA GLY A 50 -0.61 -13.60 -0.57
C GLY A 50 0.50 -14.45 -1.19
N GLU A 51 1.06 -14.04 -2.33
CA GLU A 51 2.13 -14.77 -3.04
C GLU A 51 3.37 -14.98 -2.15
N ILE A 52 3.68 -14.02 -1.30
CA ILE A 52 4.73 -14.11 -0.28
C ILE A 52 4.13 -13.76 1.07
N LYS A 53 4.09 -14.75 1.98
CA LYS A 53 3.53 -14.58 3.31
C LYS A 53 4.36 -13.60 4.13
N ARG A 54 3.69 -12.62 4.75
CA ARG A 54 4.32 -11.70 5.70
C ARG A 54 4.70 -12.46 6.98
N ILE A 55 5.98 -12.42 7.34
CA ILE A 55 6.52 -13.12 8.52
C ILE A 55 6.47 -12.25 9.76
N GLU A 56 6.66 -10.93 9.60
CA GLU A 56 6.74 -9.98 10.69
C GLU A 56 5.47 -9.12 10.79
N ASN A 57 5.26 -8.49 11.95
CA ASN A 57 4.20 -7.52 12.11
C ASN A 57 4.47 -6.25 11.28
N GLN A 58 3.43 -5.44 11.07
CA GLN A 58 3.46 -4.25 10.22
C GLN A 58 4.59 -3.26 10.59
N ILE A 59 4.79 -2.99 11.87
CA ILE A 59 5.81 -2.04 12.35
C ILE A 59 7.22 -2.59 12.13
N ASN A 60 7.46 -3.86 12.42
CA ASN A 60 8.76 -4.50 12.20
C ASN A 60 9.11 -4.56 10.72
N THR A 61 8.12 -4.84 9.85
CA THR A 61 8.31 -4.81 8.40
C THR A 61 8.66 -3.40 7.93
N ALA A 62 7.97 -2.37 8.42
CA ALA A 62 8.30 -0.97 8.10
C ALA A 62 9.71 -0.60 8.57
N ARG A 63 10.08 -0.96 9.82
CA ARG A 63 11.43 -0.73 10.36
C ARG A 63 12.51 -1.39 9.51
N LYS A 64 12.30 -2.64 9.13
CA LYS A 64 13.24 -3.38 8.27
C LYS A 64 13.41 -2.71 6.90
N LYS A 65 12.30 -2.29 6.28
CA LYS A 65 12.35 -1.53 5.01
C LYS A 65 13.11 -0.21 5.15
N ALA A 66 12.86 0.56 6.21
CA ALA A 66 13.58 1.81 6.46
C ALA A 66 15.09 1.56 6.59
N LYS A 67 15.50 0.56 7.37
CA LYS A 67 16.92 0.20 7.55
C LYS A 67 17.59 -0.27 6.26
N ILE A 68 16.90 -1.08 5.45
CA ILE A 68 17.41 -1.50 4.12
C ILE A 68 17.60 -0.26 3.23
N GLY A 69 16.61 0.64 3.17
CA GLY A 69 16.70 1.89 2.41
C GLY A 69 17.87 2.76 2.84
N MET A 70 18.07 2.92 4.16
CA MET A 70 19.23 3.64 4.73
C MET A 70 20.56 3.03 4.30
N SER A 71 20.67 1.71 4.38
CA SER A 71 21.89 1.00 3.98
C SER A 71 22.20 1.18 2.48
N LEU A 72 21.19 1.07 1.63
CA LEU A 72 21.35 1.19 0.17
C LEU A 72 21.67 2.62 -0.29
N ASN A 73 21.22 3.64 0.46
CA ASN A 73 21.44 5.05 0.14
C ASN A 73 22.52 5.71 1.03
N SER A 74 23.17 4.96 1.90
CA SER A 74 24.15 5.48 2.87
C SER A 74 23.58 6.65 3.72
N SER A 75 22.27 6.64 3.99
CA SER A 75 21.57 7.63 4.80
C SER A 75 21.58 7.25 6.27
N LYS A 76 21.60 8.28 7.16
CA LYS A 76 21.40 8.10 8.61
C LYS A 76 19.93 8.09 9.01
N ILE A 77 19.07 8.56 8.12
CA ILE A 77 17.62 8.68 8.33
C ILE A 77 16.90 7.85 7.28
N GLY A 78 15.92 7.08 7.72
CA GLY A 78 15.09 6.26 6.86
C GLY A 78 13.61 6.40 7.16
N ILE A 79 12.80 6.25 6.13
CA ILE A 79 11.35 6.22 6.23
C ILE A 79 10.80 5.02 5.47
N ALA A 80 9.74 4.43 5.99
CA ALA A 80 9.00 3.38 5.30
C ALA A 80 7.51 3.45 5.62
N SER A 81 6.70 2.94 4.72
CA SER A 81 5.25 2.83 4.90
C SER A 81 4.78 1.41 4.69
N GLU A 82 3.96 0.93 5.63
CA GLU A 82 3.30 -0.37 5.59
C GLU A 82 1.80 -0.25 5.86
N GLY A 83 1.01 -1.02 5.11
CA GLY A 83 -0.42 -1.16 5.33
C GLY A 83 -0.77 -2.55 5.87
N ALA A 84 -1.88 -2.65 6.59
CA ALA A 84 -2.51 -3.90 6.97
C ALA A 84 -4.03 -3.80 6.83
N PHE A 85 -4.65 -4.89 6.41
CA PHE A 85 -6.10 -5.03 6.41
C PHE A 85 -6.48 -5.98 7.56
N VAL A 86 -7.38 -5.51 8.41
CA VAL A 86 -7.83 -6.19 9.62
C VAL A 86 -9.33 -6.07 9.75
N ALA A 87 -9.93 -6.73 10.73
CA ALA A 87 -11.30 -6.45 11.14
C ALA A 87 -11.38 -5.09 11.84
N ASP A 88 -12.50 -4.37 11.70
CA ASP A 88 -12.68 -3.09 12.36
C ASP A 88 -12.63 -3.22 13.90
N PRO A 89 -12.11 -2.20 14.62
CA PRO A 89 -11.92 -2.29 16.06
C PRO A 89 -13.21 -2.15 16.89
N PHE A 90 -14.35 -1.86 16.25
CA PHE A 90 -15.62 -1.61 16.94
C PHE A 90 -16.54 -2.82 16.93
N SER A 91 -16.74 -3.42 15.76
CA SER A 91 -17.64 -4.56 15.57
C SER A 91 -16.90 -5.86 15.21
N GLY A 92 -15.70 -5.74 14.65
CA GLY A 92 -14.96 -6.87 14.10
C GLY A 92 -15.51 -7.43 12.79
N LEU A 93 -16.52 -6.77 12.20
CA LEU A 93 -17.26 -7.30 11.05
C LEU A 93 -16.89 -6.62 9.72
N MET A 94 -16.38 -5.40 9.77
CA MET A 94 -16.07 -4.64 8.57
C MET A 94 -14.57 -4.68 8.23
N PRO A 95 -14.21 -4.71 6.95
CA PRO A 95 -12.82 -4.58 6.55
C PRO A 95 -12.27 -3.20 6.94
N TRP A 96 -11.10 -3.20 7.56
CA TRP A 96 -10.43 -2.02 8.08
C TRP A 96 -8.99 -1.95 7.58
N ASN A 97 -8.55 -0.77 7.16
CA ASN A 97 -7.17 -0.55 6.75
C ASN A 97 -6.44 0.28 7.79
N VAL A 98 -5.27 -0.18 8.18
CA VAL A 98 -4.32 0.53 9.04
C VAL A 98 -3.08 0.83 8.22
N GLU A 99 -2.71 2.10 8.07
CA GLU A 99 -1.47 2.53 7.43
C GLU A 99 -0.51 3.10 8.48
N VAL A 100 0.73 2.69 8.38
CA VAL A 100 1.84 3.11 9.23
C VAL A 100 2.89 3.78 8.37
N VAL A 101 3.38 4.93 8.79
CA VAL A 101 4.58 5.58 8.24
C VAL A 101 5.58 5.71 9.38
N LEU A 102 6.72 5.04 9.24
CA LEU A 102 7.75 4.94 10.25
C LEU A 102 8.96 5.77 9.81
N TRP A 103 9.43 6.65 10.68
CA TRP A 103 10.68 7.39 10.58
C TRP A 103 11.69 6.83 11.57
N THR A 104 12.90 6.56 11.13
CA THR A 104 14.00 6.14 12.01
C THR A 104 15.22 7.03 11.76
N ASP A 105 15.85 7.48 12.85
CA ASP A 105 17.01 8.34 12.85
C ASP A 105 18.12 7.68 13.68
N ASP A 106 19.17 7.20 13.01
CA ASP A 106 20.28 6.49 13.65
C ASP A 106 21.28 7.44 14.30
N GLU A 107 21.30 8.70 13.89
CA GLU A 107 22.17 9.71 14.47
C GLU A 107 21.63 10.16 15.83
N ASN A 108 20.35 10.50 15.88
CA ASN A 108 19.68 10.92 17.11
C ASN A 108 19.07 9.75 17.92
N LYS A 109 19.14 8.52 17.40
CA LYS A 109 18.72 7.26 18.06
C LYS A 109 17.26 7.23 18.50
N TYR A 110 16.34 7.67 17.65
CA TYR A 110 14.92 7.54 17.90
C TYR A 110 14.13 7.07 16.67
N GLU A 111 12.91 6.67 16.93
CA GLU A 111 11.94 6.23 15.95
C GLU A 111 10.60 6.91 16.24
N VAL A 112 9.95 7.40 15.19
CA VAL A 112 8.62 8.01 15.28
C VAL A 112 7.69 7.32 14.29
N ILE A 113 6.47 7.05 14.74
CA ILE A 113 5.48 6.34 13.94
C ILE A 113 4.23 7.20 13.79
N GLY A 114 3.89 7.52 12.55
CA GLY A 114 2.60 8.07 12.16
C GLY A 114 1.63 6.94 11.82
N ILE A 115 0.37 7.06 12.26
CA ILE A 115 -0.66 6.05 12.05
C ILE A 115 -1.93 6.72 11.57
N ALA A 116 -2.58 6.11 10.58
CA ALA A 116 -3.96 6.41 10.21
C ALA A 116 -4.70 5.11 9.90
N GLN A 117 -6.00 5.10 10.16
CA GLN A 117 -6.83 3.93 9.95
C GLN A 117 -8.25 4.31 9.55
N GLY A 118 -8.94 3.42 8.88
CA GLY A 118 -10.31 3.66 8.43
C GLY A 118 -10.92 2.47 7.71
N ALA A 119 -12.20 2.58 7.39
CA ALA A 119 -12.92 1.55 6.63
C ALA A 119 -12.23 1.30 5.28
N ALA A 120 -12.10 0.03 4.93
CA ALA A 120 -11.47 -0.41 3.70
C ALA A 120 -12.50 -0.91 2.68
N ARG A 121 -12.22 -0.67 1.39
CA ARG A 121 -12.88 -1.35 0.28
C ARG A 121 -12.05 -2.58 -0.08
N ASN A 122 -12.18 -3.62 0.71
CA ASN A 122 -11.55 -4.92 0.46
C ASN A 122 -12.67 -5.92 0.15
N LEU A 123 -13.08 -5.92 -1.11
CA LEU A 123 -14.16 -6.78 -1.61
C LEU A 123 -13.57 -7.92 -2.42
N GLN A 124 -14.19 -9.08 -2.32
CA GLN A 124 -13.91 -10.25 -3.16
C GLN A 124 -15.20 -11.01 -3.44
N ARG A 125 -15.34 -11.57 -4.63
CA ARG A 125 -16.55 -12.30 -5.05
C ARG A 125 -16.25 -13.27 -6.17
N ALA A 126 -16.89 -14.44 -6.14
CA ALA A 126 -17.04 -15.32 -7.29
C ALA A 126 -18.04 -14.70 -8.29
N ILE A 127 -17.67 -14.63 -9.55
CA ILE A 127 -18.40 -13.97 -10.64
C ILE A 127 -18.80 -15.01 -11.68
N THR A 128 -20.06 -15.10 -11.97
CA THR A 128 -20.63 -16.07 -12.94
C THR A 128 -21.11 -15.41 -14.24
N SER A 129 -21.27 -14.08 -14.25
CA SER A 129 -21.69 -13.32 -15.42
C SER A 129 -21.03 -11.97 -15.54
N ILE A 130 -21.00 -11.40 -16.75
CA ILE A 130 -20.46 -10.04 -16.97
C ILE A 130 -21.27 -8.99 -16.20
N ALA A 131 -22.57 -9.16 -16.06
CA ALA A 131 -23.44 -8.26 -15.32
C ALA A 131 -23.08 -8.24 -13.81
N GLU A 132 -22.78 -9.42 -13.24
CA GLU A 132 -22.28 -9.51 -11.88
C GLU A 132 -20.91 -8.85 -11.72
N LEU A 133 -20.00 -9.00 -12.70
CA LEU A 133 -18.70 -8.35 -12.69
C LEU A 133 -18.85 -6.83 -12.70
N GLU A 134 -19.68 -6.28 -13.57
CA GLU A 134 -19.91 -4.84 -13.66
C GLU A 134 -20.56 -4.27 -12.38
N LYS A 135 -21.48 -5.01 -11.79
CA LYS A 135 -22.06 -4.66 -10.49
C LYS A 135 -21.00 -4.66 -9.39
N PHE A 136 -20.20 -5.73 -9.29
CA PHE A 136 -19.09 -5.82 -8.33
C PHE A 136 -18.09 -4.68 -8.52
N ALA A 137 -17.69 -4.39 -9.76
CA ALA A 137 -16.78 -3.31 -10.09
C ALA A 137 -17.31 -1.95 -9.58
N SER A 138 -18.58 -1.65 -9.81
CA SER A 138 -19.23 -0.43 -9.33
C SER A 138 -19.23 -0.35 -7.78
N GLU A 139 -19.54 -1.45 -7.10
CA GLU A 139 -19.51 -1.54 -5.63
C GLU A 139 -18.08 -1.35 -5.08
N ALA A 140 -17.07 -1.86 -5.78
CA ALA A 140 -15.65 -1.70 -5.43
C ALA A 140 -15.11 -0.28 -5.66
N GLY A 141 -15.85 0.57 -6.38
CA GLY A 141 -15.42 1.94 -6.73
C GLY A 141 -14.54 2.02 -7.97
N PHE A 142 -14.67 1.03 -8.87
CA PHE A 142 -14.00 1.02 -10.16
C PHE A 142 -14.50 2.15 -11.08
N PRO A 143 -13.65 2.81 -11.90
CA PRO A 143 -12.26 2.44 -12.19
C PRO A 143 -11.20 3.03 -11.25
N ASP A 144 -11.54 3.95 -10.35
CA ASP A 144 -10.57 4.61 -9.46
C ASP A 144 -9.88 3.61 -8.53
N HIS A 145 -10.66 2.68 -7.98
CA HIS A 145 -10.14 1.49 -7.32
C HIS A 145 -9.97 0.39 -8.36
N HIS A 146 -8.74 0.00 -8.61
CA HIS A 146 -8.46 -1.06 -9.56
C HIS A 146 -8.89 -2.43 -9.03
N LEU A 147 -9.02 -3.37 -9.96
CA LEU A 147 -9.43 -4.74 -9.66
C LEU A 147 -8.33 -5.74 -10.02
N VAL A 148 -8.45 -6.91 -9.42
CA VAL A 148 -7.73 -8.13 -9.77
C VAL A 148 -8.75 -9.16 -10.20
N LEU A 149 -8.48 -9.87 -11.28
CA LEU A 149 -9.25 -11.06 -11.72
C LEU A 149 -8.38 -12.30 -11.68
N ARG A 150 -8.94 -13.41 -11.19
CA ARG A 150 -8.34 -14.75 -11.14
C ARG A 150 -9.29 -15.79 -11.70
N LYS A 151 -8.76 -16.90 -12.22
CA LYS A 151 -9.61 -18.02 -12.66
C LYS A 151 -10.22 -18.78 -11.50
N THR A 152 -9.47 -18.97 -10.41
CA THR A 152 -9.92 -19.62 -9.17
C THR A 152 -9.44 -18.80 -7.97
N GLU A 153 -9.99 -19.05 -6.80
CA GLU A 153 -9.65 -18.34 -5.57
C GLU A 153 -8.16 -18.44 -5.21
N ASP A 154 -7.52 -19.59 -5.52
CA ASP A 154 -6.13 -19.89 -5.19
C ASP A 154 -5.18 -19.78 -6.40
N ASP A 155 -5.63 -19.22 -7.55
CA ASP A 155 -4.81 -19.13 -8.75
C ASP A 155 -3.93 -17.87 -8.75
N ASP A 156 -2.83 -17.93 -8.02
CA ASP A 156 -1.87 -16.83 -7.95
C ASP A 156 -1.03 -16.68 -9.23
N LYS A 157 -0.97 -17.70 -10.07
CA LYS A 157 -0.12 -17.70 -11.28
C LYS A 157 -0.78 -17.01 -12.48
N ASN A 158 -2.10 -17.08 -12.59
CA ASN A 158 -2.87 -16.56 -13.73
C ASN A 158 -3.75 -15.37 -13.34
N MET A 159 -3.34 -14.58 -12.35
CA MET A 159 -4.08 -13.41 -11.96
C MET A 159 -3.71 -12.19 -12.82
N HIS A 160 -4.71 -11.39 -13.18
CA HIS A 160 -4.54 -10.08 -13.79
C HIS A 160 -4.75 -9.00 -12.74
N LYS A 161 -3.68 -8.25 -12.44
CA LYS A 161 -3.67 -7.17 -11.44
C LYS A 161 -3.72 -5.79 -12.12
N GLY A 162 -4.16 -4.77 -11.38
CA GLY A 162 -4.10 -3.37 -11.81
C GLY A 162 -5.09 -3.04 -12.92
N ILE A 163 -6.19 -3.76 -13.00
CA ILE A 163 -7.23 -3.49 -13.99
C ILE A 163 -7.90 -2.17 -13.60
N GLY A 164 -7.69 -1.11 -14.38
CA GLY A 164 -8.13 0.25 -14.08
C GLY A 164 -9.04 0.87 -15.14
N ASN A 165 -9.54 0.09 -16.13
CA ASN A 165 -10.50 0.57 -17.11
C ASN A 165 -11.47 -0.53 -17.57
N TRP A 166 -12.65 -0.12 -18.01
CA TRP A 166 -13.76 -1.02 -18.38
C TRP A 166 -13.43 -1.90 -19.60
N SER A 167 -12.64 -1.41 -20.55
CA SER A 167 -12.26 -2.17 -21.74
C SER A 167 -11.42 -3.39 -21.37
N ASP A 168 -10.39 -3.19 -20.56
CA ASP A 168 -9.51 -4.27 -20.11
C ASP A 168 -10.25 -5.23 -19.19
N LEU A 169 -11.12 -4.73 -18.31
CA LEU A 169 -11.93 -5.56 -17.41
C LEU A 169 -12.78 -6.56 -18.21
N ARG A 170 -13.52 -6.07 -19.21
CA ARG A 170 -14.39 -6.91 -20.08
C ARG A 170 -13.58 -7.87 -20.93
N LYS A 171 -12.44 -7.42 -21.47
CA LYS A 171 -11.55 -8.26 -22.27
C LYS A 171 -11.01 -9.43 -21.46
N ILE A 172 -10.42 -9.16 -20.29
CA ILE A 172 -9.84 -10.19 -19.43
C ILE A 172 -10.91 -11.18 -18.98
N TYR A 173 -12.11 -10.71 -18.63
CA TYR A 173 -13.24 -11.58 -18.31
C TYR A 173 -13.57 -12.51 -19.49
N SER A 174 -13.69 -11.98 -20.71
CA SER A 174 -14.00 -12.77 -21.91
C SER A 174 -12.91 -13.78 -22.21
N ASP A 175 -11.64 -13.42 -22.02
CA ASP A 175 -10.50 -14.32 -22.25
C ASP A 175 -10.49 -15.47 -21.23
N PHE A 176 -10.82 -15.21 -19.97
CA PHE A 176 -10.99 -16.26 -18.97
C PHE A 176 -12.15 -17.20 -19.30
N GLN A 177 -13.28 -16.69 -19.75
CA GLN A 177 -14.44 -17.51 -20.13
C GLN A 177 -14.16 -18.44 -21.32
N ARG A 178 -13.30 -18.02 -22.25
CA ARG A 178 -12.94 -18.85 -23.43
C ARG A 178 -12.04 -20.02 -23.08
N VAL A 179 -11.18 -19.87 -22.06
CA VAL A 179 -10.12 -20.84 -21.72
C VAL A 179 -10.49 -21.70 -20.51
N SER A 180 -11.49 -21.29 -19.74
CA SER A 180 -11.88 -21.97 -18.50
C SER A 180 -13.10 -22.86 -18.69
N SER A 181 -13.02 -24.10 -18.21
CA SER A 181 -14.19 -24.96 -17.98
C SER A 181 -14.88 -24.65 -16.63
N GLN A 182 -14.36 -23.70 -15.87
CA GLN A 182 -14.90 -23.30 -14.57
C GLN A 182 -16.13 -22.39 -14.72
N PRO A 183 -17.18 -22.57 -13.89
CA PRO A 183 -18.42 -21.80 -14.00
C PRO A 183 -18.28 -20.36 -13.49
N CYS A 184 -17.21 -20.02 -12.78
CA CYS A 184 -16.99 -18.69 -12.22
C CYS A 184 -15.52 -18.29 -12.30
N ILE A 185 -15.29 -16.97 -12.24
CA ILE A 185 -13.98 -16.35 -11.98
C ILE A 185 -14.05 -15.61 -10.66
N TYR A 186 -12.90 -15.27 -10.08
CA TYR A 186 -12.82 -14.46 -8.86
C TYR A 186 -12.42 -13.04 -9.19
N ALA A 187 -13.19 -12.08 -8.67
CA ALA A 187 -12.88 -10.66 -8.72
C ALA A 187 -12.58 -10.14 -7.31
N GLU A 188 -11.56 -9.34 -7.18
CA GLU A 188 -11.19 -8.72 -5.90
C GLU A 188 -10.68 -7.29 -6.07
N SER A 189 -10.75 -6.49 -5.01
CA SER A 189 -10.16 -5.16 -4.97
C SER A 189 -8.63 -5.27 -5.05
N ASP A 190 -7.99 -4.43 -5.87
CA ASP A 190 -6.54 -4.31 -5.86
C ASP A 190 -6.09 -3.47 -4.65
N LEU A 191 -5.41 -4.13 -3.71
CA LEU A 191 -5.02 -3.52 -2.44
C LEU A 191 -3.65 -2.83 -2.48
N ARG A 192 -2.98 -2.74 -3.64
CA ARG A 192 -1.73 -2.00 -3.78
C ARG A 192 -1.97 -0.49 -3.72
N ALA A 193 -1.04 0.25 -3.12
CA ALA A 193 -1.23 1.67 -2.83
C ALA A 193 -1.58 2.50 -4.06
N PHE A 194 -0.89 2.29 -5.20
CA PHE A 194 -1.11 3.07 -6.43
C PHE A 194 -2.42 2.76 -7.13
N CYS A 195 -3.10 1.68 -6.76
CA CYS A 195 -4.37 1.21 -7.28
C CYS A 195 -5.57 1.51 -6.37
N ASN A 196 -5.36 2.14 -5.21
CA ASN A 196 -6.39 2.25 -4.18
C ASN A 196 -6.42 3.65 -3.53
N PRO A 197 -7.28 4.56 -4.00
CA PRO A 197 -7.39 5.93 -3.48
C PRO A 197 -7.71 6.01 -1.98
N THR A 198 -8.52 5.09 -1.47
CA THR A 198 -8.82 5.02 -0.02
C THR A 198 -7.54 4.78 0.79
N ARG A 199 -6.69 3.89 0.32
CA ARG A 199 -5.39 3.60 0.90
C ARG A 199 -4.43 4.78 0.81
N GLN A 200 -4.38 5.45 -0.37
CA GLN A 200 -3.56 6.64 -0.59
C GLN A 200 -3.87 7.71 0.44
N ARG A 201 -5.16 8.00 0.63
CA ARG A 201 -5.61 8.97 1.63
C ARG A 201 -5.14 8.60 3.05
N LEU A 202 -5.19 7.33 3.43
CA LEU A 202 -4.73 6.90 4.76
C LEU A 202 -3.20 7.02 4.89
N ILE A 203 -2.44 6.76 3.84
CA ILE A 203 -0.98 6.99 3.83
C ILE A 203 -0.67 8.47 4.04
N GLU A 204 -1.38 9.37 3.36
CA GLU A 204 -1.22 10.81 3.55
C GLU A 204 -1.56 11.24 4.98
N LEU A 205 -2.65 10.73 5.56
CA LEU A 205 -3.03 11.02 6.94
C LEU A 205 -2.01 10.48 7.95
N ALA A 206 -1.50 9.27 7.73
CA ALA A 206 -0.42 8.70 8.55
C ALA A 206 0.87 9.54 8.44
N THR A 207 1.18 10.05 7.25
CA THR A 207 2.32 10.93 7.02
C THR A 207 2.15 12.28 7.74
N LYS A 208 0.95 12.87 7.72
CA LYS A 208 0.65 14.09 8.49
C LYS A 208 0.77 13.85 9.99
N ASN A 209 0.24 12.74 10.50
CA ASN A 209 0.38 12.37 11.91
C ASN A 209 1.86 12.15 12.30
N LEU A 210 2.67 11.59 11.41
CA LEU A 210 4.12 11.51 11.60
C LEU A 210 4.75 12.90 11.68
N LEU A 211 4.42 13.80 10.75
CA LEU A 211 4.93 15.16 10.70
C LEU A 211 4.62 15.93 12.00
N ASP A 212 3.37 15.86 12.48
CA ASP A 212 2.95 16.51 13.72
C ASP A 212 3.80 16.04 14.92
N LYS A 213 4.12 14.76 14.98
CA LYS A 213 4.96 14.18 16.03
C LYS A 213 6.43 14.62 15.89
N LEU A 214 6.98 14.62 14.67
CA LEU A 214 8.34 15.06 14.41
C LEU A 214 8.53 16.54 14.77
N THR A 215 7.59 17.39 14.39
CA THR A 215 7.63 18.83 14.71
C THR A 215 7.44 19.14 16.21
N SER A 216 6.84 18.22 16.96
CA SER A 216 6.73 18.36 18.43
C SER A 216 7.99 17.95 19.18
N ILE A 217 8.92 17.23 18.55
CA ILE A 217 10.22 16.83 19.12
C ILE A 217 11.28 17.91 18.85
N CYS A 218 11.16 18.66 17.76
CA CYS A 218 12.01 19.76 17.37
C CYS A 218 11.54 21.07 17.97
#